data_66cdced59cc92ae8fbf5008b69e8fac9
#
_entry.id   66cdced59cc92ae8fbf5008b69e8fac9
#
_cell.length_a   1.000
_cell.length_b   1.000
_cell.length_c   1.000
_cell.angle_alpha   90.00
_cell.angle_beta   90.00
_cell.angle_gamma   90.00
#
_symmetry.space_group_name_H-M   'P 1'
#
loop_
_entity.id
_entity.type
_entity.pdbx_description
1 polymer ?
#
loop_
_entity_poly.entity_id
_entity_poly.type
_entity_poly.pdbx_seq_one_letter_code
_entity_poly.pdbx_strand_id
1 'polypeptide(L)'
;MNNFLIVFKKELKDIFRDRKTIIFSILLPILVFPLIFNVMFKGMEDTSKKATENINIAIKGDKNSSINNILKSQENITIKDVEDPSKELKDGNIQLIIDIPKDFDNQIAEGKKVDVQMLVDESSNNSSVASNFVEHLFNGLSDKIVADKLTAAKINPDILKPFEVTVKSGVSEGDINPMATGFMNMIPSLIIILMISPTLAIAADLGAGEKERNTLEPLLSTSCNRNSLLWGKIVSMSIVSAIALILSLGSMYFAMQKLPGLEDGFSLSLTPASFSFILLISLLLLVAICSLETCVSVYAKSVKEAGTYLSGLITPFMILSYVPVFMDAKNTSMLIFNIPVANSVALMKEVMAGVFNPTHIGIVFAWHVAYVILAVLCAKYMFSKEEVVFRA
;
A
#
# COMPACT_ATOMS: atom_id res chain seq x y z
N MET A 1 -14.79 -45.17 3.66
CA MET A 1 -14.67 -43.71 3.82
C MET A 1 -13.47 -43.23 2.99
N ASN A 2 -13.56 -42.17 2.23
CA ASN A 2 -12.47 -41.74 1.35
C ASN A 2 -11.27 -41.28 2.21
N ASN A 3 -10.10 -41.87 2.04
CA ASN A 3 -8.90 -41.57 2.84
C ASN A 3 -8.57 -40.06 2.83
N PHE A 4 -8.84 -39.37 1.73
CA PHE A 4 -8.72 -37.94 1.64
C PHE A 4 -9.57 -37.19 2.70
N LEU A 5 -10.86 -37.55 2.84
CA LEU A 5 -11.75 -36.89 3.80
C LEU A 5 -11.35 -37.08 5.25
N ILE A 6 -10.75 -38.25 5.57
CA ILE A 6 -10.25 -38.52 6.92
C ILE A 6 -9.08 -37.59 7.23
N VAL A 7 -8.09 -37.52 6.33
CA VAL A 7 -6.92 -36.67 6.49
C VAL A 7 -7.36 -35.18 6.54
N PHE A 8 -8.17 -34.77 5.61
CA PHE A 8 -8.68 -33.41 5.55
C PHE A 8 -9.36 -32.97 6.86
N LYS A 9 -10.27 -33.79 7.41
CA LYS A 9 -10.93 -33.48 8.67
C LYS A 9 -9.94 -33.46 9.85
N LYS A 10 -8.96 -34.38 9.85
CA LYS A 10 -7.89 -34.42 10.87
C LYS A 10 -7.08 -33.10 10.83
N GLU A 11 -6.56 -32.74 9.66
CA GLU A 11 -5.75 -31.51 9.51
C GLU A 11 -6.53 -30.26 9.87
N LEU A 12 -7.78 -30.13 9.40
CA LEU A 12 -8.64 -28.99 9.78
C LEU A 12 -8.81 -28.92 11.29
N LYS A 13 -9.09 -30.05 11.94
CA LYS A 13 -9.28 -30.07 13.38
C LYS A 13 -8.00 -29.68 14.13
N ASP A 14 -6.84 -30.12 13.64
CA ASP A 14 -5.55 -29.82 14.25
C ASP A 14 -5.24 -28.32 14.13
N ILE A 15 -5.44 -27.72 12.95
CA ILE A 15 -5.26 -26.26 12.76
C ILE A 15 -6.21 -25.47 13.67
N PHE A 16 -7.51 -25.85 13.75
CA PHE A 16 -8.48 -25.12 14.57
C PHE A 16 -8.30 -25.32 16.07
N ARG A 17 -7.57 -26.34 16.50
CA ARG A 17 -7.21 -26.56 17.93
C ARG A 17 -6.01 -25.70 18.35
N ASP A 18 -5.14 -25.35 17.45
CA ASP A 18 -4.01 -24.46 17.75
C ASP A 18 -4.47 -23.00 17.84
N ARG A 19 -4.75 -22.58 19.07
CA ARG A 19 -5.21 -21.22 19.37
C ARG A 19 -4.21 -20.16 18.90
N LYS A 20 -2.90 -20.46 18.97
CA LYS A 20 -1.87 -19.51 18.54
C LYS A 20 -1.94 -19.30 17.03
N THR A 21 -1.97 -20.39 16.28
CA THR A 21 -2.11 -20.34 14.82
C THR A 21 -3.39 -19.59 14.41
N ILE A 22 -4.53 -19.87 15.04
CA ILE A 22 -5.79 -19.15 14.74
C ILE A 22 -5.69 -17.66 15.04
N ILE A 23 -5.14 -17.28 16.19
CA ILE A 23 -5.01 -15.86 16.55
C ILE A 23 -4.10 -15.13 15.54
N PHE A 24 -2.93 -15.69 15.24
CA PHE A 24 -1.98 -15.04 14.34
C PHE A 24 -2.36 -15.13 12.86
N SER A 25 -3.03 -16.22 12.44
CA SER A 25 -3.41 -16.42 11.04
C SER A 25 -4.74 -15.77 10.66
N ILE A 26 -5.67 -15.64 11.57
CA ILE A 26 -7.02 -15.13 11.29
C ILE A 26 -7.25 -13.78 11.98
N LEU A 27 -7.06 -13.70 13.30
CA LEU A 27 -7.42 -12.50 14.05
C LEU A 27 -6.49 -11.33 13.77
N LEU A 28 -5.17 -11.59 13.66
CA LEU A 28 -4.19 -10.55 13.42
C LEU A 28 -4.42 -9.80 12.10
N PRO A 29 -4.57 -10.46 10.94
CA PRO A 29 -4.85 -9.75 9.67
C PRO A 29 -6.16 -8.96 9.70
N ILE A 30 -7.20 -9.47 10.36
CA ILE A 30 -8.49 -8.76 10.50
C ILE A 30 -8.31 -7.44 11.26
N LEU A 31 -7.45 -7.42 12.28
CA LEU A 31 -7.19 -6.22 13.08
C LEU A 31 -6.19 -5.27 12.41
N VAL A 32 -5.22 -5.82 11.69
CA VAL A 32 -4.13 -5.04 11.08
C VAL A 32 -4.64 -4.10 10.00
N PHE A 33 -5.56 -4.53 9.14
CA PHE A 33 -6.11 -3.65 8.09
C PHE A 33 -6.79 -2.40 8.66
N PRO A 34 -7.80 -2.50 9.54
CA PRO A 34 -8.41 -1.31 10.14
C PRO A 34 -7.42 -0.43 10.89
N LEU A 35 -6.43 -1.06 11.57
CA LEU A 35 -5.40 -0.31 12.29
C LEU A 35 -4.50 0.50 11.35
N ILE A 36 -3.98 -0.14 10.29
CA ILE A 36 -3.13 0.53 9.29
C ILE A 36 -3.91 1.69 8.67
N PHE A 37 -5.14 1.44 8.21
CA PHE A 37 -5.98 2.48 7.63
C PHE A 37 -6.21 3.63 8.60
N ASN A 38 -6.61 3.35 9.85
CA ASN A 38 -6.88 4.38 10.84
C ASN A 38 -5.63 5.22 11.17
N VAL A 39 -4.47 4.57 11.37
CA VAL A 39 -3.22 5.26 11.67
C VAL A 39 -2.76 6.11 10.48
N MET A 40 -2.84 5.56 9.27
CA MET A 40 -2.43 6.30 8.07
C MET A 40 -3.32 7.51 7.81
N PHE A 41 -4.65 7.34 7.81
CA PHE A 41 -5.56 8.45 7.53
C PHE A 41 -5.54 9.53 8.61
N LYS A 42 -5.51 9.15 9.90
CA LYS A 42 -5.30 10.13 10.97
C LYS A 42 -3.94 10.83 10.83
N GLY A 43 -2.89 10.09 10.51
CA GLY A 43 -1.58 10.67 10.26
C GLY A 43 -1.59 11.66 9.09
N MET A 44 -2.33 11.35 8.02
CA MET A 44 -2.51 12.25 6.87
C MET A 44 -3.31 13.50 7.25
N GLU A 45 -4.43 13.33 7.96
CA GLU A 45 -5.28 14.42 8.44
C GLU A 45 -4.52 15.32 9.42
N ASP A 46 -3.86 14.73 10.43
CA ASP A 46 -3.05 15.46 11.41
C ASP A 46 -1.89 16.20 10.75
N THR A 47 -1.23 15.59 9.77
CA THR A 47 -0.13 16.22 9.03
C THR A 47 -0.65 17.39 8.20
N SER A 48 -1.76 17.22 7.50
CA SER A 48 -2.37 18.28 6.70
C SER A 48 -2.85 19.44 7.59
N LYS A 49 -3.55 19.14 8.68
CA LYS A 49 -4.02 20.17 9.64
C LYS A 49 -2.86 20.90 10.30
N LYS A 50 -1.90 20.17 10.88
CA LYS A 50 -0.73 20.79 11.54
C LYS A 50 0.13 21.60 10.57
N ALA A 51 0.26 21.14 9.33
CA ALA A 51 1.02 21.85 8.30
C ALA A 51 0.30 23.10 7.79
N THR A 52 -1.04 23.22 7.98
CA THR A 52 -1.81 24.39 7.55
C THR A 52 -2.24 25.29 8.71
N GLU A 53 -2.38 24.77 9.94
CA GLU A 53 -2.85 25.54 11.10
C GLU A 53 -1.72 26.23 11.88
N ASN A 54 -0.48 25.71 11.84
CA ASN A 54 0.67 26.24 12.58
C ASN A 54 1.94 26.24 11.71
N ILE A 55 1.98 27.09 10.71
CA ILE A 55 3.14 27.25 9.84
C ILE A 55 4.17 28.17 10.53
N ASN A 56 5.26 27.59 11.03
CA ASN A 56 6.39 28.36 11.56
C ASN A 56 7.36 28.67 10.43
N ILE A 57 7.61 29.93 10.18
CA ILE A 57 8.50 30.41 9.11
C ILE A 57 9.59 31.33 9.69
N ALA A 58 10.74 31.35 9.04
CA ALA A 58 11.74 32.37 9.26
C ALA A 58 11.85 33.30 8.04
N ILE A 59 12.02 34.59 8.26
CA ILE A 59 12.20 35.56 7.19
C ILE A 59 13.63 36.07 7.23
N LYS A 60 14.29 35.98 6.05
CA LYS A 60 15.57 36.65 5.76
C LYS A 60 15.33 37.88 4.90
N GLY A 61 16.22 38.89 5.01
CA GLY A 61 16.16 40.10 4.18
C GLY A 61 15.21 41.16 4.72
N ASP A 62 14.29 41.66 3.90
CA ASP A 62 13.42 42.80 4.21
C ASP A 62 12.25 42.40 5.11
N LYS A 63 12.43 42.61 6.44
CA LYS A 63 11.39 42.36 7.43
C LYS A 63 10.23 43.37 7.45
N ASN A 64 10.33 44.46 6.71
CA ASN A 64 9.30 45.51 6.68
C ASN A 64 8.47 45.52 5.39
N SER A 65 8.68 44.54 4.51
CA SER A 65 7.99 44.43 3.23
C SER A 65 6.48 44.17 3.37
N SER A 66 5.72 44.51 2.35
CA SER A 66 4.29 44.19 2.26
C SER A 66 4.00 42.68 2.38
N ILE A 67 4.90 41.86 1.85
CA ILE A 67 4.83 40.39 2.01
C ILE A 67 4.84 39.99 3.48
N ASN A 68 5.75 40.55 4.30
CA ASN A 68 5.81 40.24 5.72
C ASN A 68 4.53 40.62 6.47
N ASN A 69 3.92 41.74 6.10
CA ASN A 69 2.65 42.17 6.68
C ASN A 69 1.51 41.23 6.33
N ILE A 70 1.48 40.72 5.10
CA ILE A 70 0.48 39.72 4.65
C ILE A 70 0.68 38.39 5.40
N LEU A 71 1.91 37.93 5.53
CA LEU A 71 2.20 36.70 6.29
C LEU A 71 1.79 36.82 7.77
N LYS A 72 2.02 37.97 8.38
CA LYS A 72 1.57 38.27 9.76
C LYS A 72 0.06 38.37 9.92
N SER A 73 -0.66 38.72 8.88
CA SER A 73 -2.12 38.80 8.91
C SER A 73 -2.81 37.42 8.82
N GLN A 74 -2.05 36.39 8.51
CA GLN A 74 -2.57 35.01 8.47
C GLN A 74 -2.53 34.42 9.88
N GLU A 75 -3.68 33.97 10.40
CA GLU A 75 -3.81 33.40 11.74
C GLU A 75 -3.00 32.10 11.91
N ASN A 76 -2.75 31.41 10.82
CA ASN A 76 -2.06 30.12 10.78
C ASN A 76 -0.56 30.20 10.53
N ILE A 77 0.01 31.41 10.38
CA ILE A 77 1.44 31.62 10.14
C ILE A 77 2.09 32.30 11.35
N THR A 78 3.13 31.66 11.89
CA THR A 78 3.95 32.23 12.95
C THR A 78 5.35 32.51 12.43
N ILE A 79 5.75 33.79 12.43
CA ILE A 79 7.10 34.19 12.05
C ILE A 79 8.01 34.08 13.28
N LYS A 80 8.98 33.16 13.21
CA LYS A 80 9.99 32.99 14.24
C LYS A 80 11.25 33.78 13.90
N ASP A 81 11.72 34.55 14.89
CA ASP A 81 13.01 35.24 14.79
C ASP A 81 14.07 34.32 15.40
N VAL A 82 14.90 33.70 14.56
CA VAL A 82 15.88 32.69 14.96
C VAL A 82 17.27 33.08 14.48
N GLU A 83 18.30 32.77 15.25
CA GLU A 83 19.68 33.13 14.92
C GLU A 83 20.21 32.34 13.71
N ASP A 84 19.92 31.05 13.64
CA ASP A 84 20.29 30.18 12.50
C ASP A 84 19.06 29.50 11.90
N PRO A 85 18.39 30.16 10.93
CA PRO A 85 17.23 29.61 10.26
C PRO A 85 17.51 28.27 9.56
N SER A 86 18.73 28.08 9.04
CA SER A 86 19.07 26.85 8.31
C SER A 86 19.17 25.64 9.21
N LYS A 87 19.60 25.83 10.47
CA LYS A 87 19.61 24.78 11.47
C LYS A 87 18.21 24.47 11.96
N GLU A 88 17.42 25.51 12.27
CA GLU A 88 16.04 25.35 12.72
C GLU A 88 15.14 24.67 11.68
N LEU A 89 15.39 24.88 10.38
CA LEU A 89 14.74 24.20 9.29
C LEU A 89 15.08 22.69 9.28
N LYS A 90 16.37 22.35 9.45
CA LYS A 90 16.82 20.95 9.53
C LYS A 90 16.32 20.23 10.78
N ASP A 91 16.21 20.96 11.88
CA ASP A 91 15.70 20.42 13.16
C ASP A 91 14.15 20.33 13.16
N GLY A 92 13.48 20.82 12.10
CA GLY A 92 12.02 20.76 11.94
C GLY A 92 11.24 21.77 12.79
N ASN A 93 11.92 22.72 13.46
CA ASN A 93 11.31 23.74 14.31
C ASN A 93 10.63 24.86 13.51
N ILE A 94 11.06 25.05 12.26
CA ILE A 94 10.39 25.87 11.24
C ILE A 94 10.18 25.03 9.97
N GLN A 95 9.16 25.35 9.18
CA GLN A 95 8.80 24.62 7.98
C GLN A 95 9.44 25.19 6.72
N LEU A 96 9.67 26.50 6.69
CA LEU A 96 10.32 27.13 5.54
C LEU A 96 11.02 28.43 5.93
N ILE A 97 11.98 28.84 5.08
CA ILE A 97 12.66 30.12 5.15
C ILE A 97 12.29 30.92 3.90
N ILE A 98 11.87 32.16 4.09
CA ILE A 98 11.53 33.07 2.99
C ILE A 98 12.61 34.13 2.94
N ASP A 99 13.33 34.23 1.83
CA ASP A 99 14.33 35.25 1.58
C ASP A 99 13.73 36.36 0.71
N ILE A 100 13.49 37.52 1.33
CA ILE A 100 12.88 38.67 0.71
C ILE A 100 13.98 39.70 0.37
N PRO A 101 14.18 40.04 -0.91
CA PRO A 101 15.18 41.04 -1.30
C PRO A 101 14.96 42.39 -0.61
N LYS A 102 16.04 43.09 -0.34
CA LYS A 102 15.97 44.47 0.19
C LYS A 102 15.23 45.39 -0.77
N ASP A 103 14.50 46.35 -0.23
CA ASP A 103 13.69 47.30 -1.00
C ASP A 103 12.64 46.65 -1.90
N PHE A 104 12.08 45.51 -1.48
CA PHE A 104 11.10 44.76 -2.24
C PHE A 104 9.96 45.62 -2.76
N ASP A 105 9.31 46.39 -1.89
CA ASP A 105 8.15 47.22 -2.23
C ASP A 105 8.49 48.32 -3.23
N ASN A 106 9.67 48.94 -3.12
CA ASN A 106 10.12 49.99 -4.06
C ASN A 106 10.39 49.38 -5.45
N GLN A 107 11.03 48.22 -5.51
CA GLN A 107 11.29 47.52 -6.77
C GLN A 107 9.99 47.11 -7.47
N ILE A 108 9.01 46.64 -6.73
CA ILE A 108 7.67 46.29 -7.25
C ILE A 108 6.96 47.59 -7.73
N ALA A 109 7.07 48.69 -6.99
CA ALA A 109 6.50 50.00 -7.43
C ALA A 109 7.10 50.49 -8.73
N GLU A 110 8.42 50.34 -8.91
CA GLU A 110 9.15 50.68 -10.13
C GLU A 110 8.84 49.74 -11.32
N GLY A 111 8.06 48.66 -11.11
CA GLY A 111 7.74 47.67 -12.16
C GLY A 111 8.83 46.66 -12.45
N LYS A 112 9.82 46.54 -11.56
CA LYS A 112 10.88 45.55 -11.69
C LYS A 112 10.37 44.16 -11.25
N LYS A 113 10.87 43.13 -11.92
CA LYS A 113 10.67 41.75 -11.47
C LYS A 113 11.58 41.47 -10.28
N VAL A 114 11.01 41.04 -9.17
CA VAL A 114 11.72 40.69 -7.96
C VAL A 114 11.59 39.16 -7.72
N ASP A 115 12.69 38.54 -7.36
CA ASP A 115 12.74 37.09 -7.05
C ASP A 115 12.71 36.90 -5.54
N VAL A 116 11.68 36.23 -5.05
CA VAL A 116 11.54 35.85 -3.65
C VAL A 116 11.84 34.35 -3.56
N GLN A 117 12.84 33.97 -2.76
CA GLN A 117 13.25 32.59 -2.63
C GLN A 117 12.64 31.94 -1.40
N MET A 118 12.12 30.74 -1.56
CA MET A 118 11.68 29.88 -0.47
C MET A 118 12.62 28.69 -0.34
N LEU A 119 13.19 28.50 0.85
CA LEU A 119 14.03 27.34 1.18
C LEU A 119 13.21 26.38 2.03
N VAL A 120 13.15 25.14 1.58
CA VAL A 120 12.35 24.07 2.15
C VAL A 120 13.22 22.86 2.52
N ASP A 121 12.76 22.04 3.42
CA ASP A 121 13.33 20.72 3.65
C ASP A 121 12.52 19.69 2.83
N GLU A 122 13.10 19.22 1.74
CA GLU A 122 12.47 18.23 0.83
C GLU A 122 12.19 16.89 1.53
N SER A 123 12.86 16.58 2.63
CA SER A 123 12.63 15.37 3.41
C SER A 123 11.42 15.49 4.35
N SER A 124 10.93 16.71 4.59
CA SER A 124 9.83 17.03 5.49
C SER A 124 8.52 17.25 4.74
N ASN A 125 7.54 16.38 5.00
CA ASN A 125 6.20 16.54 4.45
C ASN A 125 5.52 17.85 4.93
N ASN A 126 5.75 18.24 6.18
CA ASN A 126 5.24 19.50 6.72
C ASN A 126 5.83 20.71 5.99
N SER A 127 7.11 20.67 5.64
CA SER A 127 7.77 21.72 4.86
C SER A 127 7.16 21.82 3.46
N SER A 128 6.91 20.70 2.80
CA SER A 128 6.29 20.66 1.47
C SER A 128 4.85 21.21 1.46
N VAL A 129 4.04 20.84 2.46
CA VAL A 129 2.66 21.35 2.56
C VAL A 129 2.67 22.85 2.88
N ALA A 130 3.52 23.30 3.80
CA ALA A 130 3.65 24.72 4.14
C ALA A 130 4.14 25.55 2.96
N SER A 131 5.09 25.04 2.17
CA SER A 131 5.59 25.75 0.98
C SER A 131 4.50 25.92 -0.08
N ASN A 132 3.72 24.86 -0.36
CA ASN A 132 2.60 24.95 -1.29
C ASN A 132 1.56 26.00 -0.85
N PHE A 133 1.23 26.02 0.45
CA PHE A 133 0.30 27.00 0.99
C PHE A 133 0.83 28.44 0.81
N VAL A 134 2.08 28.71 1.17
CA VAL A 134 2.70 30.04 1.04
C VAL A 134 2.86 30.42 -0.43
N GLU A 135 3.20 29.50 -1.32
CA GLU A 135 3.27 29.72 -2.76
C GLU A 135 1.92 30.16 -3.33
N HIS A 136 0.82 29.51 -2.94
CA HIS A 136 -0.52 29.93 -3.33
C HIS A 136 -0.87 31.34 -2.84
N LEU A 137 -0.48 31.71 -1.60
CA LEU A 137 -0.64 33.06 -1.09
C LEU A 137 0.15 34.09 -1.91
N PHE A 138 1.39 33.79 -2.25
CA PHE A 138 2.24 34.70 -3.02
C PHE A 138 1.78 34.85 -4.46
N ASN A 139 1.31 33.77 -5.07
CA ASN A 139 0.70 33.83 -6.40
C ASN A 139 -0.56 34.70 -6.41
N GLY A 140 -1.44 34.54 -5.40
CA GLY A 140 -2.61 35.40 -5.24
C GLY A 140 -2.25 36.87 -5.02
N LEU A 141 -1.22 37.15 -4.23
CA LEU A 141 -0.70 38.51 -4.04
C LEU A 141 -0.15 39.11 -5.36
N SER A 142 0.67 38.33 -6.07
CA SER A 142 1.21 38.72 -7.37
C SER A 142 0.10 39.07 -8.35
N ASP A 143 -0.90 38.22 -8.47
CA ASP A 143 -2.07 38.46 -9.33
C ASP A 143 -2.79 39.76 -8.96
N LYS A 144 -3.00 40.00 -7.65
CA LYS A 144 -3.63 41.21 -7.15
C LYS A 144 -2.82 42.46 -7.51
N ILE A 145 -1.50 42.46 -7.27
CA ILE A 145 -0.62 43.61 -7.60
C ILE A 145 -0.66 43.89 -9.10
N VAL A 146 -0.66 42.88 -9.95
CA VAL A 146 -0.73 43.04 -11.39
C VAL A 146 -2.11 43.57 -11.81
N ALA A 147 -3.19 43.05 -11.26
CA ALA A 147 -4.55 43.50 -11.53
C ALA A 147 -4.73 45.00 -11.15
N ASP A 148 -4.22 45.42 -9.99
CA ASP A 148 -4.28 46.78 -9.51
C ASP A 148 -3.51 47.72 -10.46
N LYS A 149 -2.31 47.32 -10.92
CA LYS A 149 -1.49 48.11 -11.90
C LYS A 149 -2.18 48.21 -13.25
N LEU A 150 -2.78 47.12 -13.75
CA LEU A 150 -3.52 47.17 -15.03
C LEU A 150 -4.76 48.04 -14.94
N THR A 151 -5.50 47.95 -13.82
CA THR A 151 -6.67 48.81 -13.59
C THR A 151 -6.27 50.31 -13.56
N ALA A 152 -5.16 50.62 -12.87
CA ALA A 152 -4.60 51.98 -12.88
C ALA A 152 -4.20 52.47 -14.30
N ALA A 153 -3.73 51.56 -15.13
CA ALA A 153 -3.42 51.79 -16.53
C ALA A 153 -4.67 51.78 -17.46
N LYS A 154 -5.88 51.61 -16.93
CA LYS A 154 -7.15 51.43 -17.65
C LYS A 154 -7.17 50.25 -18.62
N ILE A 155 -6.42 49.21 -18.30
CA ILE A 155 -6.39 47.94 -19.03
C ILE A 155 -7.22 46.93 -18.20
N ASN A 156 -8.08 46.13 -18.88
CA ASN A 156 -8.85 45.11 -18.20
C ASN A 156 -7.91 43.98 -17.68
N PRO A 157 -7.89 43.68 -16.36
CA PRO A 157 -7.06 42.61 -15.81
C PRO A 157 -7.34 41.21 -16.37
N ASP A 158 -8.55 40.95 -16.88
CA ASP A 158 -8.95 39.67 -17.46
C ASP A 158 -8.09 39.29 -18.69
N ILE A 159 -7.39 40.25 -19.29
CA ILE A 159 -6.43 39.97 -20.37
C ILE A 159 -5.32 39.02 -19.94
N LEU A 160 -4.95 38.99 -18.64
CA LEU A 160 -3.90 38.13 -18.12
C LEU A 160 -4.35 36.68 -17.94
N LYS A 161 -5.65 36.47 -17.70
CA LYS A 161 -6.25 35.14 -17.53
C LYS A 161 -7.43 35.01 -18.48
N PRO A 162 -7.19 34.86 -19.80
CA PRO A 162 -8.24 34.78 -20.82
C PRO A 162 -9.10 33.52 -20.69
N PHE A 163 -8.64 32.53 -19.91
CA PHE A 163 -9.39 31.34 -19.56
C PHE A 163 -8.94 30.82 -18.18
N GLU A 164 -9.83 30.18 -17.48
CA GLU A 164 -9.56 29.48 -16.21
C GLU A 164 -9.47 27.99 -16.47
N VAL A 165 -8.41 27.36 -15.99
CA VAL A 165 -8.24 25.90 -16.06
C VAL A 165 -8.74 25.29 -14.76
N THR A 166 -9.93 24.70 -14.83
CA THR A 166 -10.46 23.93 -13.70
C THR A 166 -10.12 22.47 -13.90
N VAL A 167 -9.25 21.92 -13.07
CA VAL A 167 -8.93 20.50 -13.09
C VAL A 167 -9.98 19.76 -12.27
N LYS A 168 -10.79 18.95 -12.95
CA LYS A 168 -11.77 18.04 -12.30
C LYS A 168 -11.38 16.61 -12.59
N SER A 169 -11.62 15.72 -11.63
CA SER A 169 -11.51 14.30 -11.90
C SER A 169 -12.59 13.91 -12.92
N GLY A 170 -12.17 13.31 -14.04
CA GLY A 170 -13.11 12.77 -15.04
C GLY A 170 -13.61 11.37 -14.70
N VAL A 171 -13.14 10.78 -13.61
CA VAL A 171 -13.40 9.38 -13.22
C VAL A 171 -14.08 9.29 -11.85
N SER A 172 -13.86 10.24 -10.96
CA SER A 172 -14.45 10.29 -9.62
C SER A 172 -14.97 11.69 -9.31
N GLU A 173 -16.08 11.78 -8.56
CA GLU A 173 -16.56 13.04 -8.02
C GLU A 173 -15.72 13.36 -6.76
N GLY A 174 -14.85 14.36 -6.83
CA GLY A 174 -14.05 14.85 -5.71
C GLY A 174 -12.66 15.34 -6.09
N ASP A 175 -12.00 16.00 -5.16
CA ASP A 175 -10.65 16.53 -5.33
C ASP A 175 -9.60 15.40 -5.35
N ILE A 176 -8.61 15.55 -6.25
CA ILE A 176 -7.52 14.59 -6.37
C ILE A 176 -6.55 14.82 -5.21
N ASN A 177 -6.52 13.87 -4.27
CA ASN A 177 -5.50 13.85 -3.23
C ASN A 177 -4.34 12.89 -3.64
N PRO A 178 -3.16 13.43 -4.02
CA PRO A 178 -2.05 12.60 -4.51
C PRO A 178 -1.56 11.58 -3.47
N MET A 179 -1.63 11.92 -2.18
CA MET A 179 -1.18 11.05 -1.09
C MET A 179 -2.14 9.86 -0.92
N ALA A 180 -3.45 10.11 -0.97
CA ALA A 180 -4.45 9.06 -0.96
C ALA A 180 -4.32 8.13 -2.17
N THR A 181 -4.07 8.69 -3.36
CA THR A 181 -3.84 7.91 -4.58
C THR A 181 -2.58 7.03 -4.46
N GLY A 182 -1.49 7.58 -3.91
CA GLY A 182 -0.26 6.81 -3.64
C GLY A 182 -0.52 5.62 -2.72
N PHE A 183 -1.26 5.83 -1.64
CA PHE A 183 -1.63 4.75 -0.72
C PHE A 183 -2.49 3.67 -1.39
N MET A 184 -3.46 4.07 -2.20
CA MET A 184 -4.32 3.13 -2.92
C MET A 184 -3.54 2.19 -3.84
N ASN A 185 -2.48 2.69 -4.45
CA ASN A 185 -1.59 1.88 -5.28
C ASN A 185 -0.86 0.78 -4.47
N MET A 186 -0.73 0.93 -3.15
CA MET A 186 -0.10 -0.05 -2.27
C MET A 186 -1.07 -1.16 -1.80
N ILE A 187 -2.37 -0.92 -1.82
CA ILE A 187 -3.38 -1.86 -1.30
C ILE A 187 -3.24 -3.29 -1.86
N PRO A 188 -3.11 -3.51 -3.18
CA PRO A 188 -2.97 -4.85 -3.72
C PRO A 188 -1.74 -5.58 -3.18
N SER A 189 -0.62 -4.88 -3.00
CA SER A 189 0.60 -5.46 -2.42
C SER A 189 0.40 -5.82 -0.96
N LEU A 190 -0.29 -4.98 -0.18
CA LEU A 190 -0.63 -5.27 1.22
C LEU A 190 -1.55 -6.50 1.34
N ILE A 191 -2.51 -6.67 0.43
CA ILE A 191 -3.38 -7.86 0.37
C ILE A 191 -2.51 -9.12 0.22
N ILE A 192 -1.57 -9.11 -0.73
CA ILE A 192 -0.66 -10.25 -0.97
C ILE A 192 0.20 -10.55 0.26
N ILE A 193 0.81 -9.55 0.86
CA ILE A 193 1.70 -9.71 2.03
C ILE A 193 0.92 -10.28 3.22
N LEU A 194 -0.25 -9.72 3.52
CA LEU A 194 -1.07 -10.17 4.63
C LEU A 194 -1.75 -11.52 4.38
N MET A 195 -1.93 -11.91 3.11
CA MET A 195 -2.40 -13.23 2.72
C MET A 195 -1.33 -14.31 2.97
N ILE A 196 -0.07 -14.01 2.64
CA ILE A 196 1.04 -14.98 2.72
C ILE A 196 1.49 -15.19 4.17
N SER A 197 1.52 -14.14 4.98
CA SER A 197 2.06 -14.23 6.34
C SER A 197 1.43 -15.32 7.22
N PRO A 198 0.10 -15.53 7.23
CA PRO A 198 -0.54 -16.59 7.98
C PRO A 198 -0.21 -17.99 7.47
N THR A 199 -0.03 -18.16 6.16
CA THR A 199 0.18 -19.48 5.55
C THR A 199 1.50 -20.11 5.97
N LEU A 200 2.54 -19.29 6.20
CA LEU A 200 3.86 -19.74 6.64
C LEU A 200 3.83 -20.57 7.93
N ALA A 201 3.10 -20.10 8.94
CA ALA A 201 3.00 -20.79 10.24
C ALA A 201 2.25 -22.12 10.10
N ILE A 202 1.14 -22.12 9.35
CA ILE A 202 0.34 -23.31 9.09
C ILE A 202 1.17 -24.34 8.30
N ALA A 203 1.86 -23.90 7.24
CA ALA A 203 2.68 -24.78 6.41
C ALA A 203 3.81 -25.43 7.21
N ALA A 204 4.52 -24.66 8.03
CA ALA A 204 5.62 -25.17 8.84
C ALA A 204 5.16 -26.28 9.79
N ASP A 205 4.02 -26.11 10.45
CA ASP A 205 3.49 -27.12 11.38
C ASP A 205 2.91 -28.35 10.65
N LEU A 206 2.18 -28.17 9.55
CA LEU A 206 1.57 -29.26 8.78
C LEU A 206 2.58 -30.20 8.11
N GLY A 207 3.75 -29.71 7.72
CA GLY A 207 4.79 -30.54 7.09
C GLY A 207 5.84 -30.98 8.09
N ALA A 208 6.65 -30.05 8.56
CA ALA A 208 7.76 -30.33 9.45
C ALA A 208 7.34 -30.66 10.89
N GLY A 209 6.20 -30.12 11.36
CA GLY A 209 5.71 -30.38 12.72
C GLY A 209 5.35 -31.86 12.94
N GLU A 210 4.80 -32.55 11.95
CA GLU A 210 4.54 -33.99 12.05
C GLU A 210 5.82 -34.81 12.07
N LYS A 211 6.89 -34.39 11.38
CA LYS A 211 8.20 -35.05 11.46
C LYS A 211 8.83 -34.86 12.83
N GLU A 212 8.84 -33.67 13.35
CA GLU A 212 9.41 -33.33 14.65
C GLU A 212 8.70 -34.07 15.80
N ARG A 213 7.39 -34.30 15.65
CA ARG A 213 6.60 -35.12 16.63
C ARG A 213 6.65 -36.60 16.37
N ASN A 214 7.39 -37.07 15.36
CA ASN A 214 7.46 -38.50 14.95
C ASN A 214 6.08 -39.12 14.64
N THR A 215 5.12 -38.33 14.15
CA THR A 215 3.77 -38.76 13.80
C THR A 215 3.60 -39.07 12.32
N LEU A 216 4.53 -38.61 11.47
CA LEU A 216 4.48 -38.80 10.02
C LEU A 216 4.72 -40.30 9.65
N GLU A 217 5.68 -40.98 10.30
CA GLU A 217 6.00 -42.39 10.02
C GLU A 217 4.83 -43.33 10.30
N PRO A 218 4.18 -43.29 11.48
CA PRO A 218 2.98 -44.06 11.73
C PRO A 218 1.87 -43.80 10.74
N LEU A 219 1.70 -42.52 10.31
CA LEU A 219 0.68 -42.14 9.34
C LEU A 219 0.95 -42.79 7.97
N LEU A 220 2.20 -42.82 7.53
CA LEU A 220 2.62 -43.42 6.26
C LEU A 220 2.59 -44.94 6.28
N SER A 221 2.68 -45.56 7.47
CA SER A 221 2.57 -47.00 7.67
C SER A 221 1.12 -47.51 7.58
N THR A 222 0.14 -46.59 7.59
CA THR A 222 -1.25 -46.93 7.34
C THR A 222 -1.51 -47.16 5.84
N SER A 223 -2.65 -47.79 5.52
CA SER A 223 -3.09 -47.97 4.12
C SER A 223 -3.49 -46.68 3.40
N CYS A 224 -3.11 -45.52 3.93
CA CYS A 224 -3.44 -44.23 3.36
C CYS A 224 -2.58 -43.93 2.14
N ASN A 225 -3.20 -43.57 1.01
CA ASN A 225 -2.49 -43.18 -0.20
C ASN A 225 -1.75 -41.86 0.04
N ARG A 226 -0.46 -41.79 -0.32
CA ARG A 226 0.38 -40.55 -0.23
C ARG A 226 -0.27 -39.36 -0.92
N ASN A 227 -0.96 -39.55 -2.04
CA ASN A 227 -1.71 -38.49 -2.71
C ASN A 227 -2.87 -37.96 -1.85
N SER A 228 -3.58 -38.81 -1.13
CA SER A 228 -4.67 -38.41 -0.23
C SER A 228 -4.15 -37.59 0.95
N LEU A 229 -2.96 -37.92 1.45
CA LEU A 229 -2.25 -37.17 2.47
C LEU A 229 -1.87 -35.76 1.99
N LEU A 230 -1.22 -35.68 0.82
CA LEU A 230 -0.80 -34.44 0.23
C LEU A 230 -2.00 -33.49 -0.01
N TRP A 231 -3.03 -34.00 -0.70
CA TRP A 231 -4.22 -33.21 -0.97
C TRP A 231 -4.97 -32.81 0.30
N GLY A 232 -5.03 -33.67 1.29
CA GLY A 232 -5.61 -33.39 2.60
C GLY A 232 -4.94 -32.18 3.25
N LYS A 233 -3.61 -32.10 3.23
CA LYS A 233 -2.82 -30.99 3.79
C LYS A 233 -3.01 -29.71 2.99
N ILE A 234 -2.83 -29.75 1.66
CA ILE A 234 -2.97 -28.56 0.79
C ILE A 234 -4.37 -27.95 0.91
N VAL A 235 -5.42 -28.77 0.82
CA VAL A 235 -6.80 -28.29 0.86
C VAL A 235 -7.17 -27.75 2.24
N SER A 236 -6.74 -28.40 3.34
CA SER A 236 -6.99 -27.90 4.70
C SER A 236 -6.37 -26.54 4.93
N MET A 237 -5.10 -26.40 4.56
CA MET A 237 -4.37 -25.15 4.66
C MET A 237 -5.02 -24.06 3.79
N SER A 238 -5.33 -24.38 2.54
CA SER A 238 -5.97 -23.44 1.61
C SER A 238 -7.32 -22.94 2.12
N ILE A 239 -8.14 -23.81 2.73
CA ILE A 239 -9.45 -23.41 3.27
C ILE A 239 -9.30 -22.48 4.48
N VAL A 240 -8.42 -22.80 5.43
CA VAL A 240 -8.22 -21.95 6.61
C VAL A 240 -7.66 -20.60 6.21
N SER A 241 -6.70 -20.59 5.30
CA SER A 241 -6.11 -19.36 4.79
C SER A 241 -7.09 -18.55 3.92
N ALA A 242 -7.98 -19.22 3.17
CA ALA A 242 -9.05 -18.55 2.42
C ALA A 242 -10.07 -17.88 3.36
N ILE A 243 -10.43 -18.52 4.48
CA ILE A 243 -11.28 -17.90 5.49
C ILE A 243 -10.60 -16.66 6.07
N ALA A 244 -9.31 -16.74 6.41
CA ALA A 244 -8.54 -15.61 6.90
C ALA A 244 -8.49 -14.46 5.88
N LEU A 245 -8.26 -14.77 4.61
CA LEU A 245 -8.25 -13.80 3.52
C LEU A 245 -9.61 -13.11 3.35
N ILE A 246 -10.70 -13.86 3.30
CA ILE A 246 -12.06 -13.31 3.16
C ILE A 246 -12.39 -12.38 4.31
N LEU A 247 -12.10 -12.77 5.53
CA LEU A 247 -12.33 -11.97 6.72
C LEU A 247 -11.47 -10.71 6.74
N SER A 248 -10.21 -10.82 6.31
CA SER A 248 -9.27 -9.69 6.20
C SER A 248 -9.71 -8.68 5.15
N LEU A 249 -10.08 -9.15 3.95
CA LEU A 249 -10.62 -8.28 2.89
C LEU A 249 -11.95 -7.65 3.29
N GLY A 250 -12.80 -8.39 3.99
CA GLY A 250 -14.03 -7.86 4.56
C GLY A 250 -13.75 -6.75 5.57
N SER A 251 -12.81 -6.95 6.50
CA SER A 251 -12.42 -5.93 7.48
C SER A 251 -11.81 -4.69 6.82
N MET A 252 -11.01 -4.87 5.77
CA MET A 252 -10.47 -3.80 4.95
C MET A 252 -11.62 -2.98 4.30
N TYR A 253 -12.56 -3.65 3.66
CA TYR A 253 -13.70 -3.00 3.01
C TYR A 253 -14.54 -2.17 4.00
N PHE A 254 -14.84 -2.72 5.19
CA PHE A 254 -15.54 -1.99 6.24
C PHE A 254 -14.73 -0.84 6.84
N ALA A 255 -13.41 -1.00 6.98
CA ALA A 255 -12.53 0.06 7.44
C ALA A 255 -12.53 1.25 6.47
N MET A 256 -12.47 0.97 5.17
CA MET A 256 -12.51 2.00 4.13
C MET A 256 -13.81 2.81 4.11
N GLN A 257 -14.95 2.19 4.40
CA GLN A 257 -16.24 2.90 4.43
C GLN A 257 -16.42 3.87 5.61
N LYS A 258 -15.66 3.70 6.69
CA LYS A 258 -15.80 4.47 7.93
C LYS A 258 -14.76 5.56 8.12
N LEU A 259 -13.90 5.79 7.15
CA LEU A 259 -12.81 6.75 7.28
C LEU A 259 -13.27 8.16 6.96
N PRO A 260 -13.09 9.13 7.90
CA PRO A 260 -13.33 10.55 7.63
C PRO A 260 -12.42 11.03 6.48
N GLY A 261 -12.94 11.88 5.61
CA GLY A 261 -12.19 12.42 4.46
C GLY A 261 -12.23 11.57 3.18
N LEU A 262 -12.86 10.38 3.22
CA LEU A 262 -13.23 9.65 2.01
C LEU A 262 -14.63 10.05 1.50
N GLU A 263 -15.43 10.71 2.35
CA GLU A 263 -16.79 11.13 2.00
C GLU A 263 -16.79 12.27 0.96
N ASP A 264 -15.77 13.12 0.91
CA ASP A 264 -15.74 14.35 0.11
C ASP A 264 -14.88 14.29 -1.17
N GLY A 265 -14.36 13.15 -1.58
CA GLY A 265 -13.51 13.14 -2.79
C GLY A 265 -12.84 11.84 -3.13
N PHE A 266 -12.98 10.83 -2.32
CA PHE A 266 -12.32 9.55 -2.54
C PHE A 266 -13.35 8.45 -2.83
N SER A 267 -13.98 8.50 -3.99
CA SER A 267 -14.75 7.35 -4.46
C SER A 267 -13.80 6.28 -4.96
N LEU A 268 -13.31 5.42 -4.05
CA LEU A 268 -12.92 4.09 -4.49
C LEU A 268 -14.20 3.45 -5.04
N SER A 269 -14.30 3.43 -6.34
CA SER A 269 -15.33 2.65 -7.01
C SER A 269 -14.97 1.15 -6.94
N LEU A 270 -14.72 0.65 -5.71
CA LEU A 270 -14.70 -0.79 -5.47
C LEU A 270 -16.13 -1.28 -5.65
N THR A 271 -16.50 -1.43 -6.91
CA THR A 271 -17.75 -2.08 -7.22
C THR A 271 -17.74 -3.50 -6.63
N PRO A 272 -18.89 -4.07 -6.27
CA PRO A 272 -18.96 -5.47 -5.85
C PRO A 272 -18.30 -6.43 -6.87
N ALA A 273 -18.30 -6.06 -8.15
CA ALA A 273 -17.62 -6.80 -9.20
C ALA A 273 -16.10 -6.74 -9.03
N SER A 274 -15.51 -5.54 -8.83
CA SER A 274 -14.07 -5.38 -8.60
C SER A 274 -13.63 -6.15 -7.36
N PHE A 275 -14.39 -6.06 -6.28
CA PHE A 275 -14.10 -6.78 -5.04
C PHE A 275 -14.12 -8.31 -5.25
N SER A 276 -15.11 -8.82 -5.99
CA SER A 276 -15.21 -10.26 -6.32
C SER A 276 -14.03 -10.72 -7.17
N PHE A 277 -13.58 -9.91 -8.13
CA PHE A 277 -12.40 -10.21 -8.94
C PHE A 277 -11.11 -10.23 -8.11
N ILE A 278 -10.91 -9.26 -7.24
CA ILE A 278 -9.74 -9.21 -6.33
C ILE A 278 -9.73 -10.45 -5.44
N LEU A 279 -10.87 -10.81 -4.87
CA LEU A 279 -11.00 -12.02 -4.06
C LEU A 279 -10.66 -13.28 -4.87
N LEU A 280 -11.16 -13.41 -6.09
CA LEU A 280 -10.92 -14.57 -6.95
C LEU A 280 -9.43 -14.70 -7.31
N ILE A 281 -8.78 -13.61 -7.72
CA ILE A 281 -7.34 -13.58 -8.03
C ILE A 281 -6.53 -13.98 -6.80
N SER A 282 -6.87 -13.41 -5.64
CA SER A 282 -6.21 -13.71 -4.36
C SER A 282 -6.36 -15.18 -3.97
N LEU A 283 -7.55 -15.76 -4.13
CA LEU A 283 -7.80 -17.18 -3.81
C LEU A 283 -7.02 -18.13 -4.72
N LEU A 284 -6.92 -17.83 -6.00
CA LEU A 284 -6.12 -18.65 -6.94
C LEU A 284 -4.63 -18.60 -6.58
N LEU A 285 -4.10 -17.41 -6.31
CA LEU A 285 -2.72 -17.25 -5.88
C LEU A 285 -2.46 -17.95 -4.54
N LEU A 286 -3.39 -17.85 -3.60
CA LEU A 286 -3.32 -18.49 -2.30
C LEU A 286 -3.15 -20.01 -2.41
N VAL A 287 -3.93 -20.66 -3.28
CA VAL A 287 -3.82 -22.12 -3.49
C VAL A 287 -2.46 -22.49 -4.05
N ALA A 288 -1.92 -21.70 -4.97
CA ALA A 288 -0.58 -21.92 -5.53
C ALA A 288 0.50 -21.79 -4.44
N ILE A 289 0.42 -20.75 -3.60
CA ILE A 289 1.35 -20.50 -2.49
C ILE A 289 1.26 -21.61 -1.47
N CYS A 290 0.06 -21.97 -1.00
CA CYS A 290 -0.14 -23.08 -0.05
C CYS A 290 0.44 -24.41 -0.55
N SER A 291 0.30 -24.70 -1.86
CA SER A 291 0.87 -25.90 -2.46
C SER A 291 2.40 -25.87 -2.46
N LEU A 292 2.99 -24.73 -2.77
CA LEU A 292 4.44 -24.54 -2.79
C LEU A 292 5.03 -24.58 -1.38
N GLU A 293 4.39 -23.95 -0.41
CA GLU A 293 4.79 -23.94 0.99
C GLU A 293 4.70 -25.35 1.60
N THR A 294 3.67 -26.12 1.25
CA THR A 294 3.56 -27.53 1.67
C THR A 294 4.73 -28.34 1.13
N CYS A 295 5.12 -28.12 -0.12
CA CYS A 295 6.28 -28.77 -0.72
C CYS A 295 7.56 -28.53 0.08
N VAL A 296 7.84 -27.25 0.41
CA VAL A 296 9.04 -26.84 1.15
C VAL A 296 9.01 -27.34 2.60
N SER A 297 7.86 -27.26 3.24
CA SER A 297 7.69 -27.71 4.64
C SER A 297 7.95 -29.20 4.81
N VAL A 298 7.53 -30.02 3.86
CA VAL A 298 7.79 -31.46 3.88
C VAL A 298 9.27 -31.80 3.73
N TYR A 299 10.04 -30.96 3.05
CA TYR A 299 11.49 -31.11 2.92
C TYR A 299 12.23 -30.86 4.25
N ALA A 300 11.74 -29.96 5.08
CA ALA A 300 12.39 -29.58 6.33
C ALA A 300 12.33 -30.71 7.38
N LYS A 301 13.31 -30.71 8.30
CA LYS A 301 13.41 -31.67 9.40
C LYS A 301 12.68 -31.21 10.67
N SER A 302 12.57 -29.90 10.88
CA SER A 302 11.95 -29.29 12.05
C SER A 302 11.13 -28.06 11.67
N VAL A 303 10.21 -27.66 12.53
CA VAL A 303 9.40 -26.45 12.34
C VAL A 303 10.28 -25.20 12.19
N LYS A 304 11.39 -25.12 12.92
CA LYS A 304 12.35 -24.03 12.83
C LYS A 304 13.04 -23.98 11.45
N GLU A 305 13.47 -25.14 10.95
CA GLU A 305 14.09 -25.26 9.63
C GLU A 305 13.07 -24.92 8.52
N ALA A 306 11.84 -25.42 8.64
CA ALA A 306 10.75 -25.10 7.73
C ALA A 306 10.50 -23.60 7.67
N GLY A 307 10.41 -22.93 8.82
CA GLY A 307 10.23 -21.48 8.89
C GLY A 307 11.34 -20.71 8.17
N THR A 308 12.59 -21.15 8.28
CA THR A 308 13.73 -20.54 7.58
C THR A 308 13.62 -20.70 6.06
N TYR A 309 13.33 -21.92 5.58
CA TYR A 309 13.20 -22.20 4.14
C TYR A 309 11.98 -21.49 3.53
N LEU A 310 10.85 -21.50 4.23
CA LEU A 310 9.63 -20.82 3.82
C LEU A 310 9.83 -19.30 3.74
N SER A 311 10.48 -18.71 4.74
CA SER A 311 10.80 -17.28 4.71
C SER A 311 11.72 -16.92 3.53
N GLY A 312 12.74 -17.75 3.27
CA GLY A 312 13.62 -17.57 2.12
C GLY A 312 12.91 -17.70 0.77
N LEU A 313 11.92 -18.60 0.67
CA LEU A 313 11.10 -18.77 -0.52
C LEU A 313 10.15 -17.58 -0.77
N ILE A 314 9.51 -17.10 0.29
CA ILE A 314 8.44 -16.09 0.20
C ILE A 314 8.99 -14.67 0.07
N THR A 315 10.16 -14.38 0.63
CA THR A 315 10.78 -13.04 0.57
C THR A 315 10.88 -12.49 -0.86
N PRO A 316 11.35 -13.23 -1.89
CA PRO A 316 11.33 -12.76 -3.27
C PRO A 316 9.93 -12.41 -3.78
N PHE A 317 8.90 -13.19 -3.42
CA PHE A 317 7.52 -12.92 -3.84
C PHE A 317 6.97 -11.65 -3.18
N MET A 318 7.32 -11.40 -1.91
CA MET A 318 6.97 -10.15 -1.24
C MET A 318 7.63 -8.95 -1.94
N ILE A 319 8.91 -9.05 -2.31
CA ILE A 319 9.61 -7.98 -3.04
C ILE A 319 8.95 -7.75 -4.41
N LEU A 320 8.65 -8.80 -5.15
CA LEU A 320 8.00 -8.71 -6.46
C LEU A 320 6.60 -8.09 -6.39
N SER A 321 5.90 -8.23 -5.26
CA SER A 321 4.58 -7.62 -5.07
C SER A 321 4.63 -6.08 -5.06
N TYR A 322 5.77 -5.48 -4.73
CA TYR A 322 5.94 -4.02 -4.73
C TYR A 322 6.25 -3.44 -6.11
N VAL A 323 6.71 -4.23 -7.07
CA VAL A 323 7.09 -3.74 -8.41
C VAL A 323 5.97 -2.95 -9.09
N PRO A 324 4.71 -3.42 -9.13
CA PRO A 324 3.62 -2.68 -9.78
C PRO A 324 3.16 -1.44 -9.01
N VAL A 325 3.55 -1.26 -7.74
CA VAL A 325 3.10 -0.12 -6.92
C VAL A 325 3.46 1.21 -7.57
N PHE A 326 4.64 1.30 -8.15
CA PHE A 326 5.18 2.51 -8.79
C PHE A 326 4.76 2.67 -10.26
N MET A 327 3.92 1.78 -10.78
CA MET A 327 3.46 1.81 -12.17
C MET A 327 2.05 2.37 -12.27
N ASP A 328 1.73 2.97 -13.41
CA ASP A 328 0.35 3.39 -13.69
C ASP A 328 -0.52 2.15 -13.96
N ALA A 329 -1.69 2.09 -13.28
CA ALA A 329 -2.63 0.97 -13.43
C ALA A 329 -3.12 0.79 -14.87
N LYS A 330 -3.26 1.88 -15.65
CA LYS A 330 -3.80 1.85 -17.03
C LYS A 330 -2.73 1.61 -18.09
N ASN A 331 -1.44 1.80 -17.75
CA ASN A 331 -0.31 1.70 -18.68
C ASN A 331 0.76 0.71 -18.20
N THR A 332 0.35 -0.32 -17.48
CA THR A 332 1.28 -1.35 -17.00
C THR A 332 1.81 -2.17 -18.18
N SER A 333 3.13 -2.32 -18.24
CA SER A 333 3.79 -3.11 -19.30
C SER A 333 3.35 -4.57 -19.27
N MET A 334 3.14 -5.16 -20.47
CA MET A 334 2.77 -6.57 -20.64
C MET A 334 3.76 -7.55 -19.98
N LEU A 335 5.03 -7.14 -19.80
CA LEU A 335 6.04 -7.96 -19.11
C LEU A 335 5.65 -8.23 -17.66
N ILE A 336 5.04 -7.27 -16.97
CA ILE A 336 4.67 -7.40 -15.55
C ILE A 336 3.60 -8.48 -15.35
N PHE A 337 2.67 -8.64 -16.30
CA PHE A 337 1.65 -9.68 -16.25
C PHE A 337 2.22 -11.12 -16.42
N ASN A 338 3.50 -11.24 -16.75
CA ASN A 338 4.21 -12.51 -16.85
C ASN A 338 5.17 -12.76 -15.67
N ILE A 339 5.28 -11.83 -14.72
CA ILE A 339 6.12 -11.99 -13.52
C ILE A 339 5.29 -12.54 -12.37
N PRO A 340 5.70 -13.65 -11.71
CA PRO A 340 4.97 -14.22 -10.58
C PRO A 340 4.70 -13.19 -9.49
N VAL A 341 3.49 -13.23 -8.91
CA VAL A 341 2.98 -12.33 -7.88
C VAL A 341 2.80 -10.88 -8.36
N ALA A 342 3.78 -10.28 -9.05
CA ALA A 342 3.64 -8.96 -9.65
C ALA A 342 2.44 -8.88 -10.61
N ASN A 343 2.18 -9.95 -11.37
CA ASN A 343 1.02 -10.07 -12.26
C ASN A 343 -0.32 -9.95 -11.51
N SER A 344 -0.41 -10.55 -10.33
CA SER A 344 -1.62 -10.48 -9.51
C SER A 344 -1.86 -9.07 -9.00
N VAL A 345 -0.80 -8.40 -8.50
CA VAL A 345 -0.85 -7.01 -8.01
C VAL A 345 -1.23 -6.06 -9.15
N ALA A 346 -0.60 -6.21 -10.32
CA ALA A 346 -0.90 -5.39 -11.50
C ALA A 346 -2.36 -5.52 -11.93
N LEU A 347 -2.87 -6.76 -12.00
CA LEU A 347 -4.27 -7.00 -12.36
C LEU A 347 -5.24 -6.47 -11.30
N MET A 348 -4.93 -6.61 -10.00
CA MET A 348 -5.73 -6.01 -8.94
C MET A 348 -5.78 -4.49 -9.05
N LYS A 349 -4.67 -3.84 -9.39
CA LYS A 349 -4.62 -2.38 -9.61
C LYS A 349 -5.50 -1.96 -10.79
N GLU A 350 -5.44 -2.67 -11.93
CA GLU A 350 -6.32 -2.41 -13.07
C GLU A 350 -7.79 -2.52 -12.69
N VAL A 351 -8.16 -3.59 -11.98
CA VAL A 351 -9.54 -3.83 -11.54
C VAL A 351 -10.00 -2.76 -10.54
N MET A 352 -9.11 -2.30 -9.64
CA MET A 352 -9.39 -1.19 -8.72
C MET A 352 -9.56 0.15 -9.47
N ALA A 353 -8.84 0.34 -10.57
CA ALA A 353 -9.00 1.49 -11.45
C ALA A 353 -10.22 1.37 -12.40
N GLY A 354 -11.05 0.34 -12.25
CA GLY A 354 -12.23 0.08 -13.09
C GLY A 354 -11.91 -0.45 -14.47
N VAL A 355 -10.66 -0.88 -14.72
CA VAL A 355 -10.23 -1.41 -16.02
C VAL A 355 -10.29 -2.94 -15.99
N PHE A 356 -11.12 -3.51 -16.85
CA PHE A 356 -11.26 -4.96 -17.02
C PHE A 356 -10.74 -5.37 -18.41
N ASN A 357 -9.42 -5.54 -18.55
CA ASN A 357 -8.82 -5.97 -19.79
C ASN A 357 -8.87 -7.51 -19.92
N PRO A 358 -9.64 -8.09 -20.87
CA PRO A 358 -9.77 -9.55 -20.99
C PRO A 358 -8.45 -10.26 -21.28
N THR A 359 -7.52 -9.61 -21.98
CA THR A 359 -6.20 -10.18 -22.30
C THR A 359 -5.36 -10.32 -21.04
N HIS A 360 -5.28 -9.28 -20.21
CA HIS A 360 -4.52 -9.30 -18.95
C HIS A 360 -5.12 -10.30 -17.97
N ILE A 361 -6.45 -10.31 -17.86
CA ILE A 361 -7.18 -11.30 -17.05
C ILE A 361 -6.82 -12.72 -17.51
N GLY A 362 -6.91 -13.01 -18.80
CA GLY A 362 -6.60 -14.33 -19.37
C GLY A 362 -5.17 -14.77 -19.09
N ILE A 363 -4.19 -13.89 -19.26
CA ILE A 363 -2.76 -14.18 -19.00
C ILE A 363 -2.54 -14.48 -17.51
N VAL A 364 -3.06 -13.65 -16.63
CA VAL A 364 -2.85 -13.83 -15.16
C VAL A 364 -3.53 -15.12 -14.70
N PHE A 365 -4.76 -15.42 -15.15
CA PHE A 365 -5.42 -16.69 -14.84
C PHE A 365 -4.64 -17.90 -15.37
N ALA A 366 -4.12 -17.84 -16.58
CA ALA A 366 -3.30 -18.91 -17.15
C ALA A 366 -2.04 -19.17 -16.29
N TRP A 367 -1.37 -18.10 -15.87
CA TRP A 367 -0.23 -18.20 -14.95
C TRP A 367 -0.62 -18.79 -13.60
N HIS A 368 -1.74 -18.37 -13.00
CA HIS A 368 -2.18 -18.94 -11.71
C HIS A 368 -2.45 -20.43 -11.81
N VAL A 369 -3.12 -20.88 -12.88
CA VAL A 369 -3.32 -22.31 -13.13
C VAL A 369 -1.97 -23.03 -13.29
N ALA A 370 -1.03 -22.44 -14.03
CA ALA A 370 0.31 -22.99 -14.20
C ALA A 370 1.05 -23.08 -12.85
N TYR A 371 0.97 -22.06 -12.00
CA TYR A 371 1.60 -22.07 -10.66
C TYR A 371 1.02 -23.16 -9.77
N VAL A 372 -0.31 -23.33 -9.74
CA VAL A 372 -0.95 -24.41 -8.99
C VAL A 372 -0.48 -25.77 -9.49
N ILE A 373 -0.49 -25.99 -10.80
CA ILE A 373 -0.06 -27.26 -11.39
C ILE A 373 1.40 -27.55 -11.05
N LEU A 374 2.29 -26.58 -11.27
CA LEU A 374 3.72 -26.73 -10.97
C LEU A 374 3.98 -27.00 -9.47
N ALA A 375 3.33 -26.23 -8.61
CA ALA A 375 3.47 -26.40 -7.15
C ALA A 375 2.98 -27.76 -6.67
N VAL A 376 1.82 -28.22 -7.18
CA VAL A 376 1.27 -29.53 -6.82
C VAL A 376 2.14 -30.68 -7.37
N LEU A 377 2.66 -30.56 -8.59
CA LEU A 377 3.59 -31.54 -9.14
C LEU A 377 4.88 -31.62 -8.33
N CYS A 378 5.43 -30.46 -7.93
CA CYS A 378 6.59 -30.38 -7.07
C CYS A 378 6.31 -31.08 -5.71
N ALA A 379 5.19 -30.73 -5.06
CA ALA A 379 4.79 -31.34 -3.80
C ALA A 379 4.60 -32.85 -3.92
N LYS A 380 3.95 -33.31 -4.99
CA LYS A 380 3.77 -34.75 -5.27
C LYS A 380 5.13 -35.47 -5.46
N TYR A 381 6.06 -34.85 -6.20
CA TYR A 381 7.40 -35.37 -6.40
C TYR A 381 8.15 -35.50 -5.07
N MET A 382 8.11 -34.46 -4.23
CA MET A 382 8.76 -34.46 -2.92
C MET A 382 8.15 -35.55 -1.99
N PHE A 383 6.84 -35.69 -1.95
CA PHE A 383 6.16 -36.70 -1.19
C PHE A 383 6.42 -38.17 -1.67
N SER A 384 6.82 -38.34 -2.94
CA SER A 384 7.16 -39.65 -3.48
C SER A 384 8.56 -40.14 -3.08
N LYS A 385 9.47 -39.22 -2.71
CA LYS A 385 10.83 -39.55 -2.32
C LYS A 385 10.93 -39.93 -0.85
N GLU A 386 11.35 -41.16 -0.58
CA GLU A 386 11.53 -41.67 0.80
C GLU A 386 12.61 -40.91 1.57
N GLU A 387 13.72 -40.56 0.89
CA GLU A 387 14.80 -39.74 1.44
C GLU A 387 14.34 -38.39 1.97
N VAL A 388 13.29 -37.82 1.39
CA VAL A 388 12.73 -36.52 1.80
C VAL A 388 11.76 -36.69 2.95
N VAL A 389 10.91 -37.74 2.89
CA VAL A 389 9.87 -38.01 3.87
C VAL A 389 10.44 -38.51 5.19
N PHE A 390 11.45 -39.38 5.13
CA PHE A 390 12.16 -39.94 6.29
C PHE A 390 13.48 -39.23 6.61
N ARG A 391 13.65 -38.02 6.12
CA ARG A 391 14.81 -37.22 6.45
C ARG A 391 14.78 -36.80 7.93
N ALA A 392 15.56 -37.51 8.74
CA ALA A 392 15.73 -37.21 10.17
C ALA A 392 16.75 -36.08 10.41
#